data_b7a80d0c6a494477a3393af35471ab37
#
_entry.id   b7a80d0c6a494477a3393af35471ab37
#
_cell.length_a   1.000
_cell.length_b   1.000
_cell.length_c   1.000
_cell.angle_alpha   90.00
_cell.angle_beta   90.00
_cell.angle_gamma   90.00
#
_symmetry.space_group_name_H-M   'P 1'
#
loop_
_entity.id
_entity.type
_entity.pdbx_description
1 polymer ?
#
loop_
_entity_poly.entity_id
_entity_poly.type
_entity_poly.pdbx_seq_one_letter_code
_entity_poly.pdbx_strand_id
1 'polypeptide(L)'
;MARRAWVIGAAGVVAVALASATSSFGGTAANSAVTSSSDAATTVARATAPPITEPPATEPPATEPSTTEPLTTEPSSTSTTSSTTSTSTTTTTPAYNGPFDGKAFDAVVASATVDHGDISAGVAVMRDGEVLHTAAFGMENPFESTPATTHTRFRIASVSKMLTATAIMQLVEAGSIELDQPFAGQLGLDGPFADPRVGAVTVRQLLSHTSGVTASRGIFFGHGLETWQQAANNALGQVLQFDPGTAFQYSNTNYCLLGLLLESVTGQPFETAIRKRVLEPIGATAHLAPTFDTKAGDALHASVAGRNYMEVLGPAGGWVATPLDVAKVASALRLSEIAPADGTVVAKASVDAMRVPVPVPVEDPPPVNGWSYGLGLILFGDGSWGHTGTIESTHAIVVNRPDGLTVSVLVSGKVPDNTDDLVAVIDLAVAAATAP
;
A
#
# COMPACT_ATOMS: atom_id res chain seq x y z
N MET A 1 -8.41 32.57 6.44
CA MET A 1 -7.78 32.53 7.78
C MET A 1 -8.85 32.20 8.81
N ALA A 2 -8.97 30.97 9.23
CA ALA A 2 -9.74 30.57 10.40
C ALA A 2 -9.08 29.32 10.98
N ARG A 3 -8.29 29.53 12.03
CA ARG A 3 -7.73 28.46 12.86
C ARG A 3 -8.87 27.80 13.62
N ARG A 4 -9.14 26.53 13.37
CA ARG A 4 -9.98 25.71 14.25
C ARG A 4 -9.12 25.23 15.42
N ALA A 5 -9.35 25.78 16.60
CA ALA A 5 -8.82 25.27 17.85
C ALA A 5 -9.63 24.03 18.24
N TRP A 6 -8.95 22.93 18.48
CA TRP A 6 -9.52 21.73 19.07
C TRP A 6 -9.67 21.95 20.58
N VAL A 7 -10.89 21.85 21.05
CA VAL A 7 -11.22 21.82 22.49
C VAL A 7 -11.24 20.35 22.90
N ILE A 8 -10.35 19.97 23.79
CA ILE A 8 -10.34 18.66 24.44
C ILE A 8 -11.49 18.66 25.45
N GLY A 9 -12.53 17.90 25.17
CA GLY A 9 -13.63 17.61 26.08
C GLY A 9 -13.43 16.25 26.72
N ALA A 10 -13.31 16.21 28.03
CA ALA A 10 -13.15 15.03 28.84
C ALA A 10 -14.45 14.26 29.04
N ALA A 11 -14.32 12.95 29.18
CA ALA A 11 -15.14 12.00 29.92
C ALA A 11 -16.43 11.46 29.29
N GLY A 12 -16.40 10.16 29.05
CA GLY A 12 -17.56 9.29 28.92
C GLY A 12 -17.13 7.84 29.07
N VAL A 13 -16.94 7.40 30.34
CA VAL A 13 -16.71 5.99 30.68
C VAL A 13 -18.04 5.26 30.48
N VAL A 14 -18.11 4.36 29.49
CA VAL A 14 -19.18 3.36 29.40
C VAL A 14 -18.63 2.02 29.84
N ALA A 15 -18.98 1.63 31.08
CA ALA A 15 -18.73 0.31 31.62
C ALA A 15 -19.67 -0.70 30.93
N VAL A 16 -19.13 -1.65 30.18
CA VAL A 16 -19.86 -2.84 29.74
C VAL A 16 -19.63 -3.94 30.77
N ALA A 17 -20.66 -4.26 31.52
CA ALA A 17 -20.69 -5.38 32.46
C ALA A 17 -20.70 -6.71 31.71
N LEU A 18 -19.67 -7.52 31.89
CA LEU A 18 -19.67 -8.94 31.50
C LEU A 18 -20.41 -9.75 32.58
N ALA A 19 -21.57 -10.29 32.21
CA ALA A 19 -22.25 -11.28 33.00
C ALA A 19 -21.61 -12.66 32.80
N SER A 20 -20.94 -13.17 33.80
CA SER A 20 -20.44 -14.54 33.89
C SER A 20 -21.58 -15.48 34.23
N ALA A 21 -21.92 -16.40 33.34
CA ALA A 21 -22.76 -17.54 33.63
C ALA A 21 -21.90 -18.78 33.83
N THR A 22 -21.73 -19.17 35.08
CA THR A 22 -21.20 -20.48 35.47
C THR A 22 -22.29 -21.53 35.41
N SER A 23 -22.11 -22.58 34.62
CA SER A 23 -22.85 -23.83 34.79
C SER A 23 -21.88 -24.99 34.85
N SER A 24 -21.76 -25.53 36.05
CA SER A 24 -21.10 -26.78 36.35
C SER A 24 -22.00 -27.95 35.97
N PHE A 25 -21.49 -28.93 35.24
CA PHE A 25 -21.96 -30.32 35.32
C PHE A 25 -20.77 -31.27 35.20
N GLY A 26 -20.62 -32.06 36.24
CA GLY A 26 -19.66 -33.15 36.32
C GLY A 26 -20.22 -34.44 35.70
N GLY A 27 -19.31 -35.38 35.43
CA GLY A 27 -19.70 -36.79 35.37
C GLY A 27 -19.02 -37.62 34.29
N THR A 28 -18.00 -38.33 34.72
CA THR A 28 -17.63 -39.73 34.42
C THR A 28 -17.20 -40.16 33.02
N ALA A 29 -16.01 -40.76 33.06
CA ALA A 29 -15.35 -41.54 32.02
C ALA A 29 -16.07 -42.85 31.67
N ALA A 30 -15.97 -43.26 30.41
CA ALA A 30 -15.91 -44.69 30.03
C ALA A 30 -15.23 -44.81 28.64
N ASN A 31 -14.23 -45.66 28.66
CA ASN A 31 -13.49 -46.21 27.54
C ASN A 31 -14.41 -47.12 26.69
N SER A 32 -14.28 -47.11 25.36
CA SER A 32 -14.29 -48.33 24.54
C SER A 32 -13.88 -48.05 23.10
N ALA A 33 -13.14 -48.99 22.61
CA ALA A 33 -12.46 -49.02 21.33
C ALA A 33 -13.30 -49.61 20.18
N VAL A 34 -12.86 -49.29 18.93
CA VAL A 34 -12.87 -50.13 17.71
C VAL A 34 -14.19 -50.39 17.00
N THR A 35 -14.36 -49.96 15.77
CA THR A 35 -14.19 -50.73 14.53
C THR A 35 -14.64 -49.93 13.31
N SER A 36 -13.92 -50.14 12.21
CA SER A 36 -14.16 -49.68 10.84
C SER A 36 -15.42 -50.30 10.22
N SER A 37 -16.16 -49.55 9.41
CA SER A 37 -16.76 -50.06 8.16
C SER A 37 -17.26 -48.94 7.24
N SER A 38 -16.82 -48.99 6.03
CA SER A 38 -17.24 -48.63 4.70
C SER A 38 -18.68 -48.15 4.43
N ASP A 39 -18.74 -47.23 3.43
CA ASP A 39 -19.74 -47.00 2.41
C ASP A 39 -21.17 -46.62 2.79
N ALA A 40 -21.51 -45.35 2.46
CA ALA A 40 -22.81 -45.02 1.88
C ALA A 40 -22.73 -43.68 1.10
N ALA A 41 -22.82 -43.79 -0.21
CA ALA A 41 -23.04 -42.65 -1.12
C ALA A 41 -24.44 -42.07 -0.89
N THR A 42 -24.52 -40.83 -0.46
CA THR A 42 -25.77 -40.08 -0.40
C THR A 42 -25.82 -39.08 -1.55
N THR A 43 -26.65 -39.42 -2.54
CA THR A 43 -27.02 -38.53 -3.66
C THR A 43 -27.85 -37.37 -3.12
N VAL A 44 -27.32 -36.13 -3.16
CA VAL A 44 -28.09 -34.93 -2.86
C VAL A 44 -28.66 -34.38 -4.15
N ALA A 45 -29.98 -34.31 -4.23
CA ALA A 45 -30.74 -33.77 -5.33
C ALA A 45 -30.47 -32.25 -5.54
N ARG A 46 -30.17 -31.90 -6.79
CA ARG A 46 -29.96 -30.53 -7.26
C ARG A 46 -31.33 -29.82 -7.36
N ALA A 47 -31.58 -28.87 -6.47
CA ALA A 47 -32.72 -27.96 -6.58
C ALA A 47 -32.46 -26.93 -7.69
N THR A 48 -33.32 -26.89 -8.70
CA THR A 48 -33.33 -25.91 -9.77
C THR A 48 -33.98 -24.61 -9.27
N ALA A 49 -33.28 -23.49 -9.42
CA ALA A 49 -33.81 -22.16 -9.16
C ALA A 49 -34.81 -21.71 -10.25
N PRO A 50 -35.85 -20.93 -9.92
CA PRO A 50 -36.80 -20.42 -10.90
C PRO A 50 -36.21 -19.33 -11.81
N PRO A 51 -36.76 -19.13 -13.01
CA PRO A 51 -36.23 -18.17 -13.98
C PRO A 51 -36.48 -16.72 -13.53
N ILE A 52 -35.47 -15.89 -13.68
CA ILE A 52 -35.52 -14.43 -13.46
C ILE A 52 -36.17 -13.82 -14.69
N THR A 53 -37.29 -13.12 -14.52
CA THR A 53 -37.93 -12.31 -15.55
C THR A 53 -37.22 -10.96 -15.70
N GLU A 54 -36.75 -10.62 -16.89
CA GLU A 54 -36.21 -9.32 -17.27
C GLU A 54 -37.30 -8.22 -17.18
N PRO A 55 -36.93 -7.01 -16.70
CA PRO A 55 -37.80 -5.84 -16.80
C PRO A 55 -37.76 -5.27 -18.23
N PRO A 56 -38.83 -4.61 -18.69
CA PRO A 56 -38.97 -4.13 -20.08
C PRO A 56 -38.00 -2.94 -20.34
N ALA A 57 -37.45 -2.95 -21.57
CA ALA A 57 -36.58 -1.89 -22.08
C ALA A 57 -37.34 -0.56 -22.19
N THR A 58 -36.75 0.49 -21.63
CA THR A 58 -37.17 1.88 -21.87
C THR A 58 -36.55 2.41 -23.17
N GLU A 59 -37.40 2.94 -24.05
CA GLU A 59 -36.99 3.61 -25.29
C GLU A 59 -36.17 4.89 -24.99
N PRO A 60 -35.18 5.22 -25.85
CA PRO A 60 -34.46 6.48 -25.75
C PRO A 60 -35.29 7.66 -26.30
N PRO A 61 -35.15 8.87 -25.77
CA PRO A 61 -35.88 10.05 -26.24
C PRO A 61 -35.35 10.54 -27.60
N ALA A 62 -36.28 11.01 -28.42
CA ALA A 62 -36.06 11.52 -29.76
C ALA A 62 -35.15 12.76 -29.79
N THR A 63 -34.18 12.76 -30.69
CA THR A 63 -33.32 13.90 -31.03
C THR A 63 -34.07 14.93 -31.86
N GLU A 64 -34.13 16.17 -31.41
CA GLU A 64 -34.55 17.33 -32.22
C GLU A 64 -33.44 17.79 -33.17
N PRO A 65 -33.76 18.35 -34.33
CA PRO A 65 -32.76 18.76 -35.32
C PRO A 65 -32.18 20.13 -35.01
N SER A 66 -30.85 20.21 -34.94
CA SER A 66 -30.06 21.42 -34.79
C SER A 66 -30.03 22.24 -36.07
N THR A 67 -30.55 23.46 -36.05
CA THR A 67 -30.43 24.45 -37.11
C THR A 67 -29.06 25.09 -37.13
N THR A 68 -28.34 24.97 -38.24
CA THR A 68 -27.06 25.63 -38.52
C THR A 68 -27.30 27.05 -39.00
N GLU A 69 -26.78 28.06 -38.28
CA GLU A 69 -26.57 29.42 -38.77
C GLU A 69 -25.14 29.61 -39.29
N PRO A 70 -24.88 30.48 -40.30
CA PRO A 70 -23.58 30.61 -40.91
C PRO A 70 -22.64 31.54 -40.16
N LEU A 71 -21.35 31.11 -40.06
CA LEU A 71 -20.22 31.81 -39.41
C LEU A 71 -19.82 33.02 -40.23
N THR A 72 -19.92 34.22 -39.65
CA THR A 72 -19.27 35.45 -40.14
C THR A 72 -17.83 35.50 -39.60
N THR A 73 -16.88 35.64 -40.51
CA THR A 73 -15.45 35.82 -40.24
C THR A 73 -15.16 37.26 -39.82
N GLU A 74 -14.59 37.47 -38.66
CA GLU A 74 -13.88 38.69 -38.25
C GLU A 74 -12.40 38.44 -38.11
N PRO A 75 -11.55 39.51 -38.30
CA PRO A 75 -10.10 39.35 -38.51
C PRO A 75 -9.32 39.16 -37.21
N SER A 76 -8.31 38.30 -37.34
CA SER A 76 -7.32 37.91 -36.34
C SER A 76 -6.58 39.09 -35.70
N SER A 77 -6.75 39.29 -34.39
CA SER A 77 -5.86 40.14 -33.58
C SER A 77 -4.75 39.23 -32.98
N THR A 78 -3.52 39.55 -33.36
CA THR A 78 -2.28 38.95 -32.81
C THR A 78 -2.16 39.28 -31.31
N SER A 79 -2.45 38.33 -30.46
CA SER A 79 -2.12 38.38 -29.03
C SER A 79 -0.67 37.93 -28.83
N THR A 80 0.17 38.86 -28.42
CA THR A 80 1.52 38.57 -27.93
C THR A 80 1.41 37.90 -26.58
N THR A 81 1.60 36.58 -26.52
CA THR A 81 1.62 35.83 -25.27
C THR A 81 2.96 36.08 -24.58
N SER A 82 2.96 36.93 -23.56
CA SER A 82 4.09 37.05 -22.63
C SER A 82 4.13 35.78 -21.77
N SER A 83 5.09 34.92 -22.05
CA SER A 83 5.43 33.76 -21.21
C SER A 83 6.03 34.26 -19.90
N THR A 84 5.23 34.38 -18.87
CA THR A 84 5.73 34.50 -17.49
C THR A 84 6.27 33.15 -17.07
N THR A 85 7.58 32.99 -17.11
CA THR A 85 8.29 31.88 -16.51
C THR A 85 8.16 32.02 -15.00
N SER A 86 7.22 31.27 -14.40
CA SER A 86 7.14 31.11 -12.95
C SER A 86 8.36 30.31 -12.50
N THR A 87 9.36 31.00 -12.00
CA THR A 87 10.48 30.38 -11.31
C THR A 87 9.95 29.90 -9.95
N SER A 88 9.57 28.62 -9.85
CA SER A 88 9.34 27.96 -8.55
C SER A 88 10.67 27.95 -7.81
N THR A 89 10.82 28.84 -6.86
CA THR A 89 11.89 28.77 -5.85
C THR A 89 11.57 27.57 -4.96
N THR A 90 12.18 26.44 -5.26
CA THR A 90 12.20 25.29 -4.35
C THR A 90 12.98 25.73 -3.12
N THR A 91 12.27 26.07 -2.05
CA THR A 91 12.89 26.31 -0.75
C THR A 91 13.40 24.96 -0.26
N THR A 92 14.68 24.67 -0.45
CA THR A 92 15.30 23.48 0.11
C THR A 92 15.34 23.62 1.63
N THR A 93 14.56 22.85 2.33
CA THR A 93 14.67 22.72 3.79
C THR A 93 16.10 22.24 4.10
N PRO A 94 16.86 22.93 4.95
CA PRO A 94 18.22 22.49 5.28
C PRO A 94 18.17 21.11 5.93
N ALA A 95 19.14 20.26 5.59
CA ALA A 95 19.28 18.96 6.25
C ALA A 95 19.46 19.16 7.77
N TYR A 96 18.67 18.44 8.55
CA TYR A 96 18.77 18.47 10.01
C TYR A 96 19.99 17.65 10.46
N ASN A 97 20.99 18.30 11.05
CA ASN A 97 22.21 17.69 11.52
C ASN A 97 22.38 17.79 13.06
N GLY A 98 21.34 18.25 13.76
CA GLY A 98 21.34 18.37 15.21
C GLY A 98 21.15 17.03 15.94
N PRO A 99 21.15 17.05 17.29
CA PRO A 99 20.84 15.89 18.11
C PRO A 99 19.36 15.51 17.96
N PHE A 100 19.06 14.21 18.03
CA PHE A 100 17.70 13.68 17.94
C PHE A 100 17.27 13.16 19.32
N ASP A 101 16.22 13.76 19.91
CA ASP A 101 15.64 13.28 21.17
C ASP A 101 14.59 12.19 20.90
N GLY A 102 15.04 10.92 20.93
CA GLY A 102 14.16 9.77 20.74
C GLY A 102 13.03 9.68 21.76
N LYS A 103 13.21 10.17 23.00
CA LYS A 103 12.14 10.12 24.02
C LYS A 103 11.02 11.11 23.71
N ALA A 104 11.38 12.30 23.23
CA ALA A 104 10.38 13.29 22.81
C ALA A 104 9.61 12.79 21.60
N PHE A 105 10.29 12.11 20.64
CA PHE A 105 9.66 11.44 19.51
C PHE A 105 8.66 10.37 19.97
N ASP A 106 9.11 9.47 20.83
CA ASP A 106 8.32 8.34 21.34
C ASP A 106 7.06 8.80 22.07
N ALA A 107 7.14 9.85 22.85
CA ALA A 107 6.00 10.39 23.60
C ALA A 107 4.86 10.84 22.67
N VAL A 108 5.20 11.45 21.52
CA VAL A 108 4.21 11.89 20.54
C VAL A 108 3.57 10.68 19.83
N VAL A 109 4.39 9.71 19.39
CA VAL A 109 3.87 8.53 18.66
C VAL A 109 3.05 7.64 19.61
N ALA A 110 3.52 7.36 20.82
CA ALA A 110 2.77 6.56 21.79
C ALA A 110 1.42 7.20 22.14
N SER A 111 1.42 8.51 22.35
CA SER A 111 0.19 9.27 22.61
C SER A 111 -0.80 9.21 21.43
N ALA A 112 -0.30 9.22 20.20
CA ALA A 112 -1.15 9.17 18.99
C ALA A 112 -1.63 7.76 18.63
N THR A 113 -1.09 6.71 19.25
CA THR A 113 -1.37 5.29 18.90
C THR A 113 -1.84 4.49 20.12
N VAL A 114 -0.92 3.87 20.85
CA VAL A 114 -1.25 2.91 21.92
C VAL A 114 -2.03 3.54 23.08
N ASP A 115 -1.79 4.80 23.40
CA ASP A 115 -2.56 5.52 24.44
C ASP A 115 -4.01 5.79 24.00
N HIS A 116 -4.32 5.67 22.69
CA HIS A 116 -5.66 5.72 22.12
C HIS A 116 -6.28 4.35 21.86
N GLY A 117 -5.62 3.27 22.25
CA GLY A 117 -6.17 1.92 22.24
C GLY A 117 -5.68 1.01 21.11
N ASP A 118 -4.63 1.38 20.39
CA ASP A 118 -3.96 0.46 19.47
C ASP A 118 -3.24 -0.66 20.23
N ILE A 119 -3.13 -1.83 19.60
CA ILE A 119 -2.49 -3.00 20.22
C ILE A 119 -1.00 -2.75 20.38
N SER A 120 -0.36 -2.25 19.33
CA SER A 120 1.06 -1.94 19.32
C SER A 120 1.43 -0.97 18.21
N ALA A 121 2.55 -0.27 18.42
CA ALA A 121 3.19 0.53 17.40
C ALA A 121 4.71 0.34 17.47
N GLY A 122 5.38 0.55 16.35
CA GLY A 122 6.83 0.55 16.27
C GLY A 122 7.34 1.65 15.36
N VAL A 123 8.51 2.19 15.67
CA VAL A 123 9.12 3.32 14.96
C VAL A 123 10.58 3.07 14.63
N ALA A 124 11.04 3.67 13.53
CA ALA A 124 12.45 3.79 13.20
C ALA A 124 12.72 5.14 12.54
N VAL A 125 13.80 5.78 12.93
CA VAL A 125 14.30 7.03 12.35
C VAL A 125 15.74 6.81 11.90
N MET A 126 16.01 7.18 10.65
CA MET A 126 17.35 7.10 10.06
C MET A 126 17.74 8.45 9.47
N ARG A 127 19.04 8.67 9.34
CA ARG A 127 19.65 9.80 8.63
C ARG A 127 20.84 9.29 7.83
N ASP A 128 20.88 9.56 6.54
CA ASP A 128 22.01 9.21 5.66
C ASP A 128 22.49 7.76 5.80
N GLY A 129 21.56 6.81 5.98
CA GLY A 129 21.84 5.38 6.15
C GLY A 129 22.11 4.96 7.60
N GLU A 130 22.29 5.90 8.54
CA GLU A 130 22.53 5.60 9.95
C GLU A 130 21.22 5.58 10.74
N VAL A 131 21.13 4.64 11.69
CA VAL A 131 19.98 4.53 12.60
C VAL A 131 20.16 5.55 13.72
N LEU A 132 19.23 6.51 13.82
CA LEU A 132 19.20 7.48 14.93
C LEU A 132 18.40 6.97 16.11
N HIS A 133 17.25 6.30 15.82
CA HIS A 133 16.32 5.88 16.86
C HIS A 133 15.46 4.71 16.41
N THR A 134 15.13 3.81 17.34
CA THR A 134 14.12 2.77 17.20
C THR A 134 13.39 2.56 18.51
N ALA A 135 12.08 2.39 18.47
CA ALA A 135 11.28 2.05 19.64
C ALA A 135 10.06 1.20 19.25
N ALA A 136 9.43 0.59 20.25
CA ALA A 136 8.17 -0.11 20.10
C ALA A 136 7.32 0.07 21.36
N PHE A 137 6.00 0.07 21.19
CA PHE A 137 5.01 0.35 22.22
C PHE A 137 3.90 -0.70 22.18
N GLY A 138 3.29 -0.97 23.33
CA GLY A 138 2.16 -1.90 23.43
C GLY A 138 2.59 -3.36 23.38
N MET A 139 1.73 -4.22 22.84
CA MET A 139 1.88 -5.69 22.87
C MET A 139 2.04 -6.26 21.49
N GLU A 140 3.05 -7.12 21.27
CA GLU A 140 3.15 -7.97 20.08
C GLU A 140 1.96 -8.93 20.01
N ASN A 141 1.70 -9.61 21.13
CA ASN A 141 0.55 -10.48 21.30
C ASN A 141 -0.10 -10.21 22.68
N PRO A 142 -1.26 -9.52 22.73
CA PRO A 142 -1.92 -9.19 23.98
C PRO A 142 -2.50 -10.43 24.69
N PHE A 143 -2.83 -11.50 23.95
CA PHE A 143 -3.37 -12.75 24.55
C PHE A 143 -2.32 -13.55 25.30
N GLU A 144 -1.04 -13.41 24.90
CA GLU A 144 0.10 -14.06 25.53
C GLU A 144 0.87 -13.11 26.45
N SER A 145 0.41 -11.86 26.57
CA SER A 145 1.09 -10.80 27.31
C SER A 145 2.53 -10.56 26.83
N THR A 146 2.80 -10.78 25.54
CA THR A 146 4.10 -10.57 24.92
C THR A 146 4.23 -9.10 24.54
N PRO A 147 5.19 -8.34 25.12
CA PRO A 147 5.37 -6.94 24.75
C PRO A 147 5.96 -6.80 23.35
N ALA A 148 5.59 -5.72 22.66
CA ALA A 148 6.24 -5.35 21.41
C ALA A 148 7.68 -4.90 21.65
N THR A 149 8.56 -5.23 20.73
CA THR A 149 9.99 -4.87 20.76
C THR A 149 10.39 -4.25 19.41
N THR A 150 11.58 -3.67 19.33
CA THR A 150 12.13 -3.15 18.07
C THR A 150 12.34 -4.23 17.00
N HIS A 151 12.23 -5.50 17.38
CA HIS A 151 12.27 -6.66 16.46
C HIS A 151 10.89 -7.19 16.07
N THR A 152 9.82 -6.65 16.66
CA THR A 152 8.45 -7.02 16.29
C THR A 152 8.17 -6.57 14.86
N ARG A 153 7.68 -7.50 14.04
CA ARG A 153 7.31 -7.24 12.65
C ARG A 153 5.83 -6.95 12.57
N PHE A 154 5.49 -5.96 11.80
CA PHE A 154 4.12 -5.49 11.55
C PHE A 154 3.73 -5.76 10.10
N ARG A 155 2.45 -5.90 9.82
CA ARG A 155 1.94 -5.79 8.45
C ARG A 155 2.26 -4.41 7.92
N ILE A 156 2.86 -4.36 6.72
CA ILE A 156 3.24 -3.08 6.10
C ILE A 156 2.28 -2.65 4.99
N ALA A 157 1.27 -3.47 4.73
CA ALA A 157 0.23 -3.17 3.75
C ALA A 157 0.84 -2.62 2.43
N SER A 158 0.30 -1.53 1.89
CA SER A 158 0.74 -0.97 0.60
C SER A 158 2.17 -0.43 0.56
N VAL A 159 2.86 -0.26 1.70
CA VAL A 159 4.30 0.00 1.71
C VAL A 159 5.07 -1.14 0.99
N SER A 160 4.51 -2.34 0.93
CA SER A 160 4.99 -3.49 0.13
C SER A 160 5.24 -3.14 -1.35
N LYS A 161 4.52 -2.16 -1.89
CA LYS A 161 4.68 -1.73 -3.28
C LYS A 161 6.05 -1.13 -3.57
N MET A 162 6.66 -0.49 -2.57
CA MET A 162 8.03 0.01 -2.70
C MET A 162 9.02 -1.13 -2.97
N LEU A 163 8.85 -2.29 -2.29
CA LEU A 163 9.69 -3.48 -2.52
C LEU A 163 9.56 -3.99 -3.96
N THR A 164 8.31 -4.16 -4.40
CA THR A 164 8.02 -4.63 -5.76
C THR A 164 8.54 -3.64 -6.82
N ALA A 165 8.27 -2.35 -6.65
CA ALA A 165 8.75 -1.32 -7.57
C ALA A 165 10.28 -1.26 -7.64
N THR A 166 10.97 -1.33 -6.50
CA THR A 166 12.43 -1.36 -6.46
C THR A 166 13.00 -2.53 -7.23
N ALA A 167 12.46 -3.75 -7.05
CA ALA A 167 12.91 -4.93 -7.77
C ALA A 167 12.65 -4.84 -9.30
N ILE A 168 11.52 -4.28 -9.70
CA ILE A 168 11.21 -4.01 -11.12
C ILE A 168 12.21 -2.99 -11.69
N MET A 169 12.50 -1.91 -10.97
CA MET A 169 13.46 -0.90 -11.42
C MET A 169 14.88 -1.45 -11.56
N GLN A 170 15.31 -2.38 -10.70
CA GLN A 170 16.59 -3.11 -10.89
C GLN A 170 16.61 -3.94 -12.18
N LEU A 171 15.49 -4.55 -12.56
CA LEU A 171 15.40 -5.30 -13.81
C LEU A 171 15.35 -4.36 -15.02
N VAL A 172 14.82 -3.16 -14.86
CA VAL A 172 14.89 -2.10 -15.88
C VAL A 172 16.35 -1.65 -16.08
N GLU A 173 17.09 -1.40 -15.00
CA GLU A 173 18.52 -1.08 -15.05
C GLU A 173 19.37 -2.17 -15.73
N ALA A 174 19.00 -3.42 -15.50
CA ALA A 174 19.65 -4.56 -16.13
C ALA A 174 19.23 -4.78 -17.60
N GLY A 175 18.30 -3.97 -18.14
CA GLY A 175 17.75 -4.13 -19.48
C GLY A 175 16.89 -5.38 -19.67
N SER A 176 16.47 -6.02 -18.56
CA SER A 176 15.63 -7.22 -18.57
C SER A 176 14.14 -6.91 -18.65
N ILE A 177 13.75 -5.66 -18.32
CA ILE A 177 12.40 -5.09 -18.42
C ILE A 177 12.51 -3.72 -19.06
N GLU A 178 11.56 -3.39 -19.93
CA GLU A 178 11.43 -2.05 -20.51
C GLU A 178 10.16 -1.37 -19.98
N LEU A 179 10.31 -0.21 -19.31
CA LEU A 179 9.21 0.50 -18.66
C LEU A 179 8.06 0.87 -19.61
N ASP A 180 8.39 1.29 -20.83
CA ASP A 180 7.44 1.85 -21.79
C ASP A 180 7.00 0.84 -22.85
N GLN A 181 7.41 -0.43 -22.69
CA GLN A 181 6.90 -1.53 -23.52
C GLN A 181 5.73 -2.25 -22.82
N PRO A 182 4.83 -2.87 -23.58
CA PRO A 182 3.72 -3.64 -23.04
C PRO A 182 4.18 -4.74 -22.09
N PHE A 183 3.60 -4.78 -20.88
CA PHE A 183 3.94 -5.79 -19.88
C PHE A 183 3.56 -7.20 -20.35
N ALA A 184 2.45 -7.33 -21.10
CA ALA A 184 1.95 -8.62 -21.57
C ALA A 184 2.97 -9.32 -22.47
N GLY A 185 3.57 -8.59 -23.43
CA GLY A 185 4.63 -9.13 -24.29
C GLY A 185 5.86 -9.52 -23.51
N GLN A 186 6.27 -8.75 -22.49
CA GLN A 186 7.41 -9.05 -21.62
C GLN A 186 7.14 -10.25 -20.69
N LEU A 187 5.86 -10.51 -20.38
CA LEU A 187 5.42 -11.69 -19.63
C LEU A 187 5.20 -12.92 -20.53
N GLY A 188 5.30 -12.78 -21.85
CA GLY A 188 5.05 -13.84 -22.82
C GLY A 188 3.58 -14.17 -23.01
N LEU A 189 2.68 -13.20 -22.82
CA LEU A 189 1.24 -13.34 -23.02
C LEU A 189 0.81 -12.79 -24.39
N ASP A 190 0.35 -13.67 -25.28
CA ASP A 190 -0.05 -13.32 -26.65
C ASP A 190 -1.57 -13.02 -26.78
N GLY A 191 -2.33 -13.09 -25.67
CA GLY A 191 -3.78 -12.96 -25.68
C GLY A 191 -4.50 -14.24 -26.17
N PRO A 192 -5.76 -14.18 -26.59
CA PRO A 192 -6.59 -12.98 -26.56
C PRO A 192 -6.95 -12.55 -25.13
N PHE A 193 -6.99 -11.23 -24.88
CA PHE A 193 -7.45 -10.65 -23.63
C PHE A 193 -8.95 -10.34 -23.72
N ALA A 194 -9.66 -10.32 -22.58
CA ALA A 194 -11.06 -9.90 -22.50
C ALA A 194 -11.25 -8.46 -23.03
N ASP A 195 -10.25 -7.60 -22.77
CA ASP A 195 -10.13 -6.26 -23.33
C ASP A 195 -8.82 -6.17 -24.14
N PRO A 196 -8.88 -5.98 -25.48
CA PRO A 196 -7.67 -5.91 -26.31
C PRO A 196 -6.66 -4.82 -25.87
N ARG A 197 -7.11 -3.76 -25.18
CA ARG A 197 -6.25 -2.69 -24.68
C ARG A 197 -5.26 -3.17 -23.63
N VAL A 198 -5.52 -4.30 -22.96
CA VAL A 198 -4.57 -4.94 -22.00
C VAL A 198 -3.23 -5.22 -22.68
N GLY A 199 -3.24 -5.60 -23.95
CA GLY A 199 -2.03 -5.86 -24.74
C GLY A 199 -1.13 -4.63 -24.94
N ALA A 200 -1.65 -3.42 -24.71
CA ALA A 200 -0.91 -2.16 -24.83
C ALA A 200 -0.49 -1.55 -23.48
N VAL A 201 -0.95 -2.09 -22.36
CA VAL A 201 -0.58 -1.59 -21.02
C VAL A 201 0.90 -1.77 -20.79
N THR A 202 1.60 -0.68 -20.44
CA THR A 202 3.04 -0.70 -20.17
C THR A 202 3.37 -1.02 -18.70
N VAL A 203 4.61 -1.42 -18.44
CA VAL A 203 5.11 -1.62 -17.06
C VAL A 203 5.06 -0.33 -16.26
N ARG A 204 5.38 0.82 -16.88
CA ARG A 204 5.22 2.14 -16.27
C ARG A 204 3.80 2.40 -15.80
N GLN A 205 2.81 2.09 -16.62
CA GLN A 205 1.39 2.31 -16.29
C GLN A 205 0.90 1.40 -15.16
N LEU A 206 1.44 0.19 -15.02
CA LEU A 206 1.19 -0.67 -13.87
C LEU A 206 1.80 -0.08 -12.58
N LEU A 207 3.08 0.33 -12.63
CA LEU A 207 3.80 0.92 -11.48
C LEU A 207 3.13 2.21 -10.98
N SER A 208 2.57 2.99 -11.90
CA SER A 208 2.01 4.33 -11.64
C SER A 208 0.48 4.38 -11.48
N HIS A 209 -0.20 3.22 -11.50
CA HIS A 209 -1.66 3.14 -11.38
C HIS A 209 -2.44 3.86 -12.50
N THR A 210 -1.85 3.99 -13.69
CA THR A 210 -2.49 4.60 -14.87
C THR A 210 -2.83 3.57 -15.95
N SER A 211 -2.88 2.29 -15.60
CA SER A 211 -3.11 1.17 -16.53
C SER A 211 -4.56 0.98 -16.96
N GLY A 212 -5.53 1.45 -16.17
CA GLY A 212 -6.95 1.12 -16.34
C GLY A 212 -7.35 -0.26 -15.81
N VAL A 213 -6.39 -1.07 -15.32
CA VAL A 213 -6.68 -2.39 -14.73
C VAL A 213 -7.55 -2.23 -13.49
N THR A 214 -8.57 -3.09 -13.38
CA THR A 214 -9.58 -2.99 -12.30
C THR A 214 -8.99 -2.84 -10.91
N ALA A 215 -9.57 -1.92 -10.15
CA ALA A 215 -9.26 -1.66 -8.74
C ALA A 215 -10.27 -2.31 -7.77
N SER A 216 -11.08 -3.26 -8.24
CA SER A 216 -12.18 -3.83 -7.44
C SER A 216 -11.72 -4.35 -6.09
N ARG A 217 -12.19 -3.70 -5.01
CA ARG A 217 -11.90 -4.11 -3.62
C ARG A 217 -12.44 -5.51 -3.32
N GLY A 218 -13.50 -5.95 -4.00
CA GLY A 218 -14.07 -7.29 -3.86
C GLY A 218 -13.10 -8.42 -4.24
N ILE A 219 -12.11 -8.15 -5.09
CA ILE A 219 -11.05 -9.11 -5.43
C ILE A 219 -10.20 -9.43 -4.19
N PHE A 220 -9.84 -8.43 -3.39
CA PHE A 220 -8.90 -8.56 -2.27
C PHE A 220 -9.57 -8.81 -0.93
N PHE A 221 -10.76 -8.24 -0.72
CA PHE A 221 -11.46 -8.26 0.57
C PHE A 221 -12.78 -9.06 0.51
N GLY A 222 -13.08 -9.68 -0.63
CA GLY A 222 -14.18 -10.61 -0.82
C GLY A 222 -13.79 -12.06 -0.47
N HIS A 223 -14.67 -12.98 -0.86
CA HIS A 223 -14.40 -14.41 -0.77
C HIS A 223 -14.18 -14.97 -2.17
N GLY A 224 -13.30 -15.98 -2.30
CA GLY A 224 -13.16 -16.78 -3.54
C GLY A 224 -11.81 -16.72 -4.25
N LEU A 225 -10.91 -15.81 -3.89
CA LEU A 225 -9.51 -15.90 -4.29
C LEU A 225 -8.65 -16.33 -3.09
N GLU A 226 -7.61 -17.11 -3.38
CA GLU A 226 -6.73 -17.67 -2.36
C GLU A 226 -5.30 -17.11 -2.49
N THR A 227 -4.92 -16.64 -3.67
CA THR A 227 -3.57 -16.15 -3.95
C THR A 227 -3.55 -14.90 -4.82
N TRP A 228 -2.47 -14.13 -4.73
CA TRP A 228 -2.25 -12.95 -5.56
C TRP A 228 -2.09 -13.29 -7.06
N GLN A 229 -1.59 -14.50 -7.39
CA GLN A 229 -1.55 -14.97 -8.79
C GLN A 229 -2.97 -15.14 -9.36
N GLN A 230 -3.91 -15.62 -8.55
CA GLN A 230 -5.32 -15.68 -8.97
C GLN A 230 -5.89 -14.28 -9.17
N ALA A 231 -5.54 -13.30 -8.31
CA ALA A 231 -5.95 -11.92 -8.48
C ALA A 231 -5.41 -11.31 -9.78
N ALA A 232 -4.12 -11.53 -10.09
CA ALA A 232 -3.49 -11.10 -11.34
C ALA A 232 -4.16 -11.73 -12.57
N ASN A 233 -4.37 -13.04 -12.56
CA ASN A 233 -5.03 -13.75 -13.67
C ASN A 233 -6.50 -13.32 -13.85
N ASN A 234 -7.21 -13.07 -12.75
CA ASN A 234 -8.58 -12.53 -12.80
C ASN A 234 -8.62 -11.17 -13.52
N ALA A 235 -7.63 -10.30 -13.26
CA ALA A 235 -7.56 -9.00 -13.90
C ALA A 235 -7.39 -9.06 -15.42
N LEU A 236 -6.64 -10.03 -15.92
CA LEU A 236 -6.44 -10.23 -17.37
C LEU A 236 -7.76 -10.62 -18.07
N GLY A 237 -8.73 -11.17 -17.33
CA GLY A 237 -10.08 -11.50 -17.80
C GLY A 237 -11.10 -10.37 -17.65
N GLN A 238 -10.70 -9.16 -17.21
CA GLN A 238 -11.60 -8.02 -17.00
C GLN A 238 -11.42 -6.94 -18.09
N VAL A 239 -12.46 -6.12 -18.26
CA VAL A 239 -12.41 -4.92 -19.09
C VAL A 239 -11.68 -3.82 -18.35
N LEU A 240 -10.82 -3.06 -19.04
CA LEU A 240 -10.15 -1.89 -18.47
C LEU A 240 -11.17 -0.78 -18.14
N GLN A 241 -10.97 -0.10 -17.03
CA GLN A 241 -11.86 0.95 -16.53
C GLN A 241 -11.76 2.24 -17.35
N PHE A 242 -10.60 2.48 -17.97
CA PHE A 242 -10.29 3.62 -18.84
C PHE A 242 -9.13 3.25 -19.78
N ASP A 243 -8.85 4.10 -20.75
CA ASP A 243 -7.73 3.89 -21.68
C ASP A 243 -6.38 4.05 -20.93
N PRO A 244 -5.42 3.14 -21.14
CA PRO A 244 -4.12 3.20 -20.45
C PRO A 244 -3.44 4.56 -20.61
N GLY A 245 -3.03 5.16 -19.49
CA GLY A 245 -2.36 6.45 -19.42
C GLY A 245 -3.28 7.68 -19.36
N THR A 246 -4.61 7.52 -19.41
CA THR A 246 -5.55 8.66 -19.48
C THR A 246 -6.11 9.10 -18.12
N ALA A 247 -6.04 8.23 -17.10
CA ALA A 247 -6.50 8.51 -15.75
C ALA A 247 -5.65 7.77 -14.72
N PHE A 248 -5.75 8.19 -13.47
CA PHE A 248 -5.18 7.49 -12.33
C PHE A 248 -6.30 6.74 -11.58
N GLN A 249 -6.04 5.46 -11.28
CA GLN A 249 -6.86 4.69 -10.35
C GLN A 249 -6.00 3.70 -9.60
N TYR A 250 -5.84 3.93 -8.30
CA TYR A 250 -5.06 3.04 -7.45
C TYR A 250 -5.59 1.60 -7.50
N SER A 251 -4.77 0.66 -7.95
CA SER A 251 -5.14 -0.75 -8.13
C SER A 251 -4.08 -1.69 -7.57
N ASN A 252 -4.44 -2.49 -6.56
CA ASN A 252 -3.57 -3.54 -6.06
C ASN A 252 -3.26 -4.60 -7.12
N THR A 253 -4.17 -4.81 -8.05
CA THR A 253 -4.02 -5.80 -9.13
C THR A 253 -2.83 -5.48 -10.03
N ASN A 254 -2.52 -4.18 -10.24
CA ASN A 254 -1.32 -3.78 -10.98
C ASN A 254 -0.06 -4.40 -10.39
N TYR A 255 0.07 -4.43 -9.06
CA TYR A 255 1.24 -4.97 -8.38
C TYR A 255 1.24 -6.50 -8.34
N CYS A 256 0.08 -7.15 -8.38
CA CYS A 256 0.02 -8.59 -8.61
C CYS A 256 0.53 -8.94 -10.02
N LEU A 257 0.19 -8.16 -11.06
CA LEU A 257 0.72 -8.33 -12.42
C LEU A 257 2.24 -8.09 -12.47
N LEU A 258 2.75 -7.06 -11.78
CA LEU A 258 4.18 -6.82 -11.64
C LEU A 258 4.90 -7.96 -10.89
N GLY A 259 4.22 -8.59 -9.93
CA GLY A 259 4.71 -9.80 -9.27
C GLY A 259 4.89 -10.97 -10.23
N LEU A 260 3.92 -11.22 -11.13
CA LEU A 260 4.05 -12.23 -12.19
C LEU A 260 5.21 -11.90 -13.13
N LEU A 261 5.36 -10.63 -13.51
CA LEU A 261 6.48 -10.22 -14.37
C LEU A 261 7.82 -10.45 -13.69
N LEU A 262 7.93 -10.14 -12.39
CA LEU A 262 9.15 -10.39 -11.60
C LEU A 262 9.48 -11.88 -11.56
N GLU A 263 8.51 -12.75 -11.28
CA GLU A 263 8.71 -14.22 -11.28
C GLU A 263 9.14 -14.73 -12.66
N SER A 264 8.47 -14.28 -13.71
CA SER A 264 8.78 -14.69 -15.08
C SER A 264 10.20 -14.31 -15.50
N VAL A 265 10.59 -13.05 -15.27
CA VAL A 265 11.92 -12.55 -15.69
C VAL A 265 13.05 -13.13 -14.85
N THR A 266 12.82 -13.32 -13.55
CA THR A 266 13.87 -13.83 -12.64
C THR A 266 13.94 -15.36 -12.58
N GLY A 267 12.88 -16.06 -12.96
CA GLY A 267 12.75 -17.52 -12.78
C GLY A 267 12.70 -17.94 -11.31
N GLN A 268 12.39 -17.00 -10.37
CA GLN A 268 12.37 -17.23 -8.92
C GLN A 268 10.97 -16.90 -8.36
N PRO A 269 10.54 -17.59 -7.29
CA PRO A 269 9.35 -17.20 -6.56
C PRO A 269 9.47 -15.73 -6.11
N PHE A 270 8.36 -14.99 -6.15
CA PHE A 270 8.30 -13.56 -5.88
C PHE A 270 9.01 -13.15 -4.58
N GLU A 271 8.70 -13.84 -3.46
CA GLU A 271 9.33 -13.55 -2.16
C GLU A 271 10.86 -13.73 -2.21
N THR A 272 11.33 -14.79 -2.87
CA THR A 272 12.76 -15.05 -3.03
C THR A 272 13.46 -13.98 -3.87
N ALA A 273 12.82 -13.53 -4.94
CA ALA A 273 13.35 -12.46 -5.79
C ALA A 273 13.47 -11.13 -5.03
N ILE A 274 12.41 -10.73 -4.29
CA ILE A 274 12.45 -9.52 -3.46
C ILE A 274 13.52 -9.64 -2.36
N ARG A 275 13.55 -10.76 -1.64
CA ARG A 275 14.52 -10.94 -0.56
C ARG A 275 15.95 -10.77 -1.06
N LYS A 276 16.33 -11.45 -2.14
CA LYS A 276 17.69 -11.42 -2.68
C LYS A 276 18.07 -10.09 -3.31
N ARG A 277 17.12 -9.43 -3.97
CA ARG A 277 17.39 -8.21 -4.73
C ARG A 277 17.29 -6.94 -3.91
N VAL A 278 16.34 -6.90 -2.98
CA VAL A 278 16.03 -5.67 -2.26
C VAL A 278 16.46 -5.74 -0.80
N LEU A 279 16.11 -6.82 -0.10
CA LEU A 279 16.26 -6.87 1.36
C LEU A 279 17.68 -7.28 1.80
N GLU A 280 18.23 -8.38 1.28
CA GLU A 280 19.56 -8.88 1.66
C GLU A 280 20.67 -7.85 1.44
N PRO A 281 20.72 -7.11 0.30
CA PRO A 281 21.79 -6.14 0.06
C PRO A 281 21.88 -5.01 1.10
N ILE A 282 20.77 -4.68 1.76
CA ILE A 282 20.69 -3.61 2.77
C ILE A 282 20.58 -4.16 4.20
N GLY A 283 20.73 -5.47 4.37
CA GLY A 283 20.58 -6.12 5.68
C GLY A 283 19.19 -5.91 6.31
N ALA A 284 18.15 -5.88 5.49
CA ALA A 284 16.75 -5.86 5.92
C ALA A 284 16.15 -7.27 5.87
N THR A 285 15.13 -7.51 6.70
CA THR A 285 14.41 -8.77 6.77
C THR A 285 12.91 -8.54 6.72
N ALA A 286 12.22 -9.25 5.83
CA ALA A 286 10.78 -9.24 5.72
C ALA A 286 10.32 -10.56 5.12
N HIS A 287 9.05 -10.90 5.27
CA HIS A 287 8.47 -12.08 4.64
C HIS A 287 7.02 -11.84 4.25
N LEU A 288 6.51 -12.63 3.32
CA LEU A 288 5.07 -12.70 3.05
C LEU A 288 4.41 -13.44 4.20
N ALA A 289 3.36 -12.85 4.77
CA ALA A 289 2.65 -13.44 5.89
C ALA A 289 1.23 -13.85 5.48
N PRO A 290 0.73 -14.99 5.97
CA PRO A 290 -0.68 -15.32 5.84
C PRO A 290 -1.53 -14.44 6.76
N THR A 291 -2.83 -14.34 6.46
CA THR A 291 -3.76 -13.48 7.20
C THR A 291 -3.96 -13.96 8.65
N PHE A 292 -3.93 -15.25 8.89
CA PHE A 292 -4.30 -15.85 10.20
C PHE A 292 -3.19 -16.63 10.89
N ASP A 293 -2.11 -16.96 10.21
CA ASP A 293 -1.00 -17.73 10.79
C ASP A 293 0.16 -16.79 11.11
N THR A 294 0.07 -16.15 12.28
CA THR A 294 1.07 -15.19 12.76
C THR A 294 2.30 -15.94 13.27
N LYS A 295 3.47 -15.65 12.74
CA LYS A 295 4.74 -16.23 13.21
C LYS A 295 5.18 -15.53 14.51
N ALA A 296 5.97 -16.22 15.31
CA ALA A 296 6.61 -15.60 16.48
C ALA A 296 7.42 -14.37 16.06
N GLY A 297 7.25 -13.26 16.77
CA GLY A 297 7.84 -11.98 16.46
C GLY A 297 7.04 -11.14 15.43
N ASP A 298 5.87 -11.62 14.98
CA ASP A 298 4.94 -10.81 14.19
C ASP A 298 3.84 -10.24 15.11
N ALA A 299 3.58 -8.95 15.01
CA ALA A 299 2.50 -8.31 15.75
C ALA A 299 1.14 -8.93 15.38
N LEU A 300 0.30 -9.10 16.38
CA LEU A 300 -1.07 -9.54 16.16
C LEU A 300 -1.88 -8.37 15.56
N HIS A 301 -2.52 -8.64 14.44
CA HIS A 301 -3.46 -7.70 13.80
C HIS A 301 -4.87 -8.30 13.82
N ALA A 302 -5.88 -7.51 14.16
CA ALA A 302 -7.26 -7.93 14.03
C ALA A 302 -7.58 -8.21 12.55
N SER A 303 -8.20 -9.35 12.29
CA SER A 303 -8.51 -9.82 10.94
C SER A 303 -9.94 -10.34 10.87
N VAL A 304 -10.62 -10.10 9.74
CA VAL A 304 -11.99 -10.58 9.53
C VAL A 304 -11.95 -12.07 9.15
N ALA A 305 -12.66 -12.89 9.90
CA ALA A 305 -12.73 -14.32 9.65
C ALA A 305 -13.19 -14.64 8.21
N GLY A 306 -12.54 -15.62 7.59
CA GLY A 306 -12.83 -16.07 6.24
C GLY A 306 -12.28 -15.18 5.12
N ARG A 307 -11.47 -14.17 5.43
CA ARG A 307 -10.74 -13.35 4.45
C ARG A 307 -9.25 -13.67 4.51
N ASN A 308 -8.63 -13.91 3.36
CA ASN A 308 -7.22 -14.22 3.19
C ASN A 308 -6.51 -13.11 2.40
N TYR A 309 -6.78 -11.86 2.76
CA TYR A 309 -6.33 -10.70 2.01
C TYR A 309 -4.80 -10.55 1.93
N MET A 310 -4.03 -11.02 2.93
CA MET A 310 -2.57 -10.97 2.88
C MET A 310 -2.03 -11.82 1.73
N GLU A 311 -2.56 -13.04 1.58
CA GLU A 311 -2.20 -13.98 0.52
C GLU A 311 -2.59 -13.46 -0.87
N VAL A 312 -3.78 -12.83 -0.94
CA VAL A 312 -4.29 -12.27 -2.21
C VAL A 312 -3.62 -10.94 -2.56
N LEU A 313 -3.19 -10.15 -1.58
CA LEU A 313 -2.45 -8.91 -1.82
C LEU A 313 -1.00 -9.18 -2.24
N GLY A 314 -0.31 -10.16 -1.63
CA GLY A 314 1.06 -10.55 -1.95
C GLY A 314 1.99 -9.38 -2.32
N PRO A 315 2.34 -9.21 -3.61
CA PRO A 315 3.19 -8.13 -4.11
C PRO A 315 2.68 -6.71 -3.83
N ALA A 316 1.37 -6.56 -3.66
CA ALA A 316 0.71 -5.27 -3.42
C ALA A 316 0.63 -4.88 -1.94
N GLY A 317 0.70 -5.87 -1.00
CA GLY A 317 0.41 -5.56 0.39
C GLY A 317 0.59 -6.70 1.40
N GLY A 318 1.12 -7.85 1.01
CA GLY A 318 1.17 -9.07 1.85
C GLY A 318 2.41 -9.21 2.75
N TRP A 319 3.26 -8.19 2.85
CA TRP A 319 4.52 -8.28 3.61
C TRP A 319 4.35 -7.89 5.08
N VAL A 320 5.18 -8.51 5.93
CA VAL A 320 5.46 -8.08 7.31
C VAL A 320 6.95 -7.77 7.46
N ALA A 321 7.25 -6.70 8.21
CA ALA A 321 8.60 -6.22 8.43
C ALA A 321 8.70 -5.47 9.77
N THR A 322 9.92 -5.27 10.28
CA THR A 322 10.15 -4.35 11.39
C THR A 322 10.12 -2.89 10.88
N PRO A 323 9.85 -1.90 11.74
CA PRO A 323 9.97 -0.49 11.35
C PRO A 323 11.36 -0.16 10.79
N LEU A 324 12.41 -0.74 11.35
CA LEU A 324 13.78 -0.53 10.89
C LEU A 324 14.01 -1.10 9.48
N ASP A 325 13.49 -2.28 9.18
CA ASP A 325 13.64 -2.88 7.84
C ASP A 325 12.94 -2.02 6.78
N VAL A 326 11.75 -1.50 7.10
CA VAL A 326 11.03 -0.58 6.21
C VAL A 326 11.80 0.73 6.02
N ALA A 327 12.33 1.31 7.11
CA ALA A 327 13.14 2.52 7.05
C ALA A 327 14.43 2.31 6.23
N LYS A 328 15.08 1.15 6.34
CA LYS A 328 16.27 0.80 5.54
C LYS A 328 15.95 0.79 4.04
N VAL A 329 14.81 0.23 3.62
CA VAL A 329 14.40 0.23 2.20
C VAL A 329 14.24 1.67 1.69
N ALA A 330 13.51 2.50 2.42
CA ALA A 330 13.30 3.89 2.03
C ALA A 330 14.60 4.71 2.06
N SER A 331 15.43 4.52 3.08
CA SER A 331 16.74 5.13 3.22
C SER A 331 17.70 4.71 2.08
N ALA A 332 17.69 3.44 1.67
CA ALA A 332 18.51 2.96 0.56
C ALA A 332 18.13 3.64 -0.77
N LEU A 333 16.83 3.84 -1.03
CA LEU A 333 16.38 4.63 -2.17
C LEU A 333 16.86 6.09 -2.09
N ARG A 334 16.78 6.71 -0.90
CA ARG A 334 17.30 8.07 -0.69
C ARG A 334 18.80 8.13 -0.90
N LEU A 335 19.58 7.18 -0.38
CA LEU A 335 21.02 7.12 -0.57
C LEU A 335 21.40 6.98 -2.05
N SER A 336 20.63 6.24 -2.83
CA SER A 336 20.80 6.17 -4.29
C SER A 336 20.69 7.54 -4.96
N GLU A 337 19.86 8.44 -4.41
CA GLU A 337 19.69 9.81 -4.92
C GLU A 337 20.88 10.70 -4.57
N ILE A 338 21.36 10.65 -3.32
CA ILE A 338 22.33 11.63 -2.78
C ILE A 338 23.79 11.18 -2.85
N ALA A 339 24.05 9.88 -2.77
CA ALA A 339 25.40 9.31 -2.73
C ALA A 339 25.40 7.90 -3.33
N PRO A 340 25.37 7.76 -4.68
CA PRO A 340 25.43 6.44 -5.30
C PRO A 340 26.79 5.78 -5.00
N ALA A 341 26.77 4.80 -4.12
CA ALA A 341 27.92 4.02 -3.67
C ALA A 341 27.50 2.57 -3.45
N ASP A 342 28.46 1.72 -3.06
CA ASP A 342 28.18 0.36 -2.61
C ASP A 342 27.13 0.36 -1.49
N GLY A 343 26.06 -0.43 -1.67
CA GLY A 343 24.93 -0.52 -0.73
C GLY A 343 23.65 0.21 -1.19
N THR A 344 23.64 0.87 -2.35
CA THR A 344 22.41 1.34 -2.96
C THR A 344 21.66 0.22 -3.67
N VAL A 345 20.33 0.24 -3.62
CA VAL A 345 19.51 -0.83 -4.23
C VAL A 345 19.19 -0.59 -5.69
N VAL A 346 19.24 0.66 -6.15
CA VAL A 346 19.02 1.10 -7.54
C VAL A 346 19.88 2.32 -7.84
N ALA A 347 20.09 2.63 -9.11
CA ALA A 347 20.81 3.85 -9.52
C ALA A 347 19.98 5.12 -9.25
N LYS A 348 20.66 6.26 -9.12
CA LYS A 348 20.00 7.58 -8.97
C LYS A 348 18.96 7.83 -10.06
N ALA A 349 19.28 7.52 -11.32
CA ALA A 349 18.36 7.73 -12.43
C ALA A 349 17.03 6.98 -12.27
N SER A 350 17.07 5.80 -11.64
CA SER A 350 15.87 5.03 -11.33
C SER A 350 15.03 5.69 -10.23
N VAL A 351 15.68 6.20 -9.18
CA VAL A 351 14.96 6.95 -8.13
C VAL A 351 14.35 8.23 -8.70
N ASP A 352 15.12 8.96 -9.52
CA ASP A 352 14.61 10.15 -10.21
C ASP A 352 13.37 9.81 -11.05
N ALA A 353 13.40 8.71 -11.81
CA ALA A 353 12.26 8.24 -12.60
C ALA A 353 11.07 7.81 -11.71
N MET A 354 11.34 7.15 -10.57
CA MET A 354 10.29 6.74 -9.61
C MET A 354 9.59 7.94 -8.98
N ARG A 355 10.26 9.09 -8.89
CA ARG A 355 9.75 10.34 -8.30
C ARG A 355 9.13 11.30 -9.31
N VAL A 356 9.03 10.94 -10.57
CA VAL A 356 8.28 11.74 -11.55
C VAL A 356 6.78 11.58 -11.29
N PRO A 357 6.05 12.67 -10.98
CA PRO A 357 4.61 12.60 -10.81
C PRO A 357 3.91 12.09 -12.07
N VAL A 358 2.84 11.29 -11.90
CA VAL A 358 1.98 10.92 -13.03
C VAL A 358 1.40 12.17 -13.71
N PRO A 359 1.26 12.17 -15.04
CA PRO A 359 0.80 13.34 -15.79
C PRO A 359 -0.73 13.56 -15.72
N VAL A 360 -1.42 12.84 -14.86
CA VAL A 360 -2.87 12.92 -14.65
C VAL A 360 -3.17 13.15 -13.16
N PRO A 361 -4.24 13.87 -12.81
CA PRO A 361 -4.64 14.04 -11.42
C PRO A 361 -4.87 12.69 -10.73
N VAL A 362 -4.39 12.55 -9.49
CA VAL A 362 -4.60 11.34 -8.67
C VAL A 362 -6.01 11.31 -8.08
N GLU A 363 -6.62 12.48 -7.89
CA GLU A 363 -8.01 12.68 -7.46
C GLU A 363 -8.59 13.91 -8.13
N ASP A 364 -9.92 13.96 -8.25
CA ASP A 364 -10.66 15.14 -8.71
C ASP A 364 -11.82 15.41 -7.71
N PRO A 365 -11.74 16.45 -6.86
CA PRO A 365 -10.65 17.44 -6.78
C PRO A 365 -9.33 16.87 -6.25
N PRO A 366 -8.19 17.52 -6.54
CA PRO A 366 -6.88 17.10 -6.02
C PRO A 366 -6.86 17.02 -4.50
N PRO A 367 -6.10 16.08 -3.90
CA PRO A 367 -6.05 15.90 -2.46
C PRO A 367 -5.57 17.18 -1.75
N VAL A 368 -6.16 17.44 -0.57
CA VAL A 368 -5.88 18.66 0.23
C VAL A 368 -4.39 18.81 0.54
N ASN A 369 -3.66 17.70 0.69
CA ASN A 369 -2.23 17.65 0.97
C ASN A 369 -1.36 17.72 -0.30
N GLY A 370 -1.96 17.87 -1.48
CA GLY A 370 -1.25 18.00 -2.74
C GLY A 370 -0.38 16.79 -3.11
N TRP A 371 -0.68 15.58 -2.60
CA TRP A 371 0.09 14.41 -2.93
C TRP A 371 -0.13 13.98 -4.40
N SER A 372 0.87 13.36 -4.97
CA SER A 372 0.82 12.73 -6.29
C SER A 372 1.46 11.34 -6.22
N TYR A 373 1.47 10.61 -7.33
CA TYR A 373 2.04 9.27 -7.37
C TYR A 373 3.10 9.15 -8.46
N GLY A 374 4.16 8.43 -8.15
CA GLY A 374 5.23 8.09 -9.09
C GLY A 374 5.22 6.61 -9.47
N LEU A 375 6.39 5.99 -9.58
CA LEU A 375 6.51 4.54 -9.82
C LEU A 375 6.66 3.82 -8.47
N GLY A 376 5.54 3.49 -7.83
CA GLY A 376 5.51 2.82 -6.52
C GLY A 376 5.80 3.72 -5.33
N LEU A 377 5.73 5.02 -5.51
CA LEU A 377 5.97 6.02 -4.47
C LEU A 377 4.82 7.03 -4.41
N ILE A 378 4.41 7.39 -3.20
CA ILE A 378 3.63 8.58 -2.93
C ILE A 378 4.60 9.76 -2.81
N LEU A 379 4.27 10.85 -3.49
CA LEU A 379 5.00 12.12 -3.48
C LEU A 379 4.13 13.13 -2.74
N PHE A 380 4.52 13.49 -1.52
CA PHE A 380 3.74 14.40 -0.67
C PHE A 380 3.97 15.85 -1.05
N GLY A 381 2.99 16.71 -0.80
CA GLY A 381 3.04 18.11 -1.18
C GLY A 381 4.07 18.97 -0.46
N ASP A 382 4.63 18.47 0.65
CA ASP A 382 5.73 19.09 1.41
C ASP A 382 7.12 18.75 0.86
N GLY A 383 7.20 17.94 -0.20
CA GLY A 383 8.43 17.43 -0.78
C GLY A 383 8.94 16.12 -0.18
N SER A 384 8.28 15.60 0.84
CA SER A 384 8.50 14.23 1.33
C SER A 384 8.05 13.21 0.29
N TRP A 385 8.59 11.99 0.36
CA TRP A 385 8.18 10.89 -0.50
C TRP A 385 8.39 9.54 0.19
N GLY A 386 7.57 8.56 -0.17
CA GLY A 386 7.59 7.25 0.43
C GLY A 386 6.34 6.47 0.10
N HIS A 387 5.71 5.84 1.08
CA HIS A 387 4.41 5.19 0.90
C HIS A 387 3.65 5.04 2.22
N THR A 388 2.33 5.03 2.12
CA THR A 388 1.43 4.67 3.23
C THR A 388 0.83 3.28 3.00
N GLY A 389 0.27 2.69 4.03
CA GLY A 389 -0.37 1.38 3.94
C GLY A 389 -1.49 1.19 4.95
N THR A 390 -2.65 0.72 4.48
CA THR A 390 -3.80 0.43 5.33
C THR A 390 -4.43 -0.89 4.93
N ILE A 391 -4.57 -1.80 5.89
CA ILE A 391 -5.33 -3.05 5.77
C ILE A 391 -6.00 -3.33 7.10
N GLU A 392 -7.34 -3.39 7.14
CA GLU A 392 -8.08 -3.72 8.36
C GLU A 392 -7.58 -2.91 9.59
N SER A 393 -6.96 -3.55 10.57
CA SER A 393 -6.36 -2.93 11.75
C SER A 393 -4.86 -2.70 11.59
N THR A 394 -4.43 -2.23 10.43
CA THR A 394 -3.02 -1.94 10.13
C THR A 394 -2.90 -0.55 9.55
N HIS A 395 -2.02 0.25 10.13
CA HIS A 395 -1.54 1.49 9.54
C HIS A 395 -0.02 1.46 9.45
N ALA A 396 0.51 1.80 8.30
CA ALA A 396 1.93 1.80 8.03
C ALA A 396 2.30 3.05 7.22
N ILE A 397 3.41 3.67 7.56
CA ILE A 397 3.96 4.77 6.78
C ILE A 397 5.48 4.71 6.82
N VAL A 398 6.09 5.05 5.69
CA VAL A 398 7.50 5.41 5.64
C VAL A 398 7.67 6.63 4.74
N VAL A 399 8.44 7.59 5.21
CA VAL A 399 8.70 8.83 4.48
C VAL A 399 10.18 9.19 4.49
N ASN A 400 10.69 9.59 3.34
CA ASN A 400 11.93 10.32 3.18
C ASN A 400 11.59 11.81 3.19
N ARG A 401 12.09 12.54 4.18
CA ARG A 401 11.74 13.94 4.44
C ARG A 401 12.76 14.89 3.79
N PRO A 402 12.35 16.13 3.45
CA PRO A 402 13.29 17.14 2.92
C PRO A 402 14.42 17.49 3.89
N ASP A 403 14.19 17.35 5.22
CA ASP A 403 15.18 17.60 6.27
C ASP A 403 16.27 16.52 6.41
N GLY A 404 16.23 15.49 5.58
CA GLY A 404 17.23 14.42 5.57
C GLY A 404 16.85 13.19 6.38
N LEU A 405 15.78 13.24 7.14
CA LEU A 405 15.33 12.09 7.92
C LEU A 405 14.50 11.12 7.07
N THR A 406 14.69 9.84 7.34
CA THR A 406 13.81 8.75 6.92
C THR A 406 13.08 8.24 8.15
N VAL A 407 11.75 8.29 8.16
CA VAL A 407 10.93 7.90 9.30
C VAL A 407 9.95 6.81 8.90
N SER A 408 9.88 5.74 9.69
CA SER A 408 8.88 4.67 9.57
C SER A 408 8.08 4.56 10.85
N VAL A 409 6.74 4.50 10.72
CA VAL A 409 5.80 4.21 11.81
C VAL A 409 4.87 3.10 11.36
N LEU A 410 4.81 2.01 12.12
CA LEU A 410 3.97 0.85 11.85
C LEU A 410 3.06 0.61 13.06
N VAL A 411 1.77 0.38 12.82
CA VAL A 411 0.76 0.27 13.88
C VAL A 411 -0.10 -0.97 13.66
N SER A 412 -0.30 -1.74 14.72
CA SER A 412 -1.37 -2.72 14.83
C SER A 412 -2.52 -2.13 15.66
N GLY A 413 -3.54 -1.64 14.96
CA GLY A 413 -4.65 -0.93 15.56
C GLY A 413 -5.48 -0.21 14.51
N LYS A 414 -6.36 0.69 14.98
CA LYS A 414 -7.27 1.47 14.14
C LYS A 414 -7.07 2.98 14.26
N VAL A 415 -6.12 3.40 15.06
CA VAL A 415 -5.84 4.81 15.29
C VAL A 415 -4.51 5.17 14.59
N PRO A 416 -4.42 6.28 13.90
CA PRO A 416 -5.54 7.17 13.54
C PRO A 416 -6.52 6.50 12.54
N ASP A 417 -7.73 7.01 12.44
CA ASP A 417 -8.75 6.48 11.51
C ASP A 417 -8.30 6.51 10.05
N ASN A 418 -7.44 7.47 9.71
CA ASN A 418 -6.82 7.63 8.39
C ASN A 418 -5.30 7.55 8.51
N THR A 419 -4.66 6.72 7.68
CA THR A 419 -3.20 6.61 7.63
C THR A 419 -2.50 7.92 7.27
N ASP A 420 -3.17 8.81 6.53
CA ASP A 420 -2.62 10.14 6.21
C ASP A 420 -2.42 11.02 7.45
N ASP A 421 -3.16 10.76 8.54
CA ASP A 421 -2.96 11.44 9.81
C ASP A 421 -1.62 11.07 10.47
N LEU A 422 -1.04 9.90 10.14
CA LEU A 422 0.32 9.54 10.57
C LEU A 422 1.38 10.50 10.02
N VAL A 423 1.16 11.15 8.88
CA VAL A 423 2.07 12.19 8.38
C VAL A 423 2.16 13.32 9.39
N ALA A 424 1.01 13.81 9.87
CA ALA A 424 0.97 14.86 10.89
C ALA A 424 1.58 14.40 12.23
N VAL A 425 1.37 13.16 12.62
CA VAL A 425 2.01 12.57 13.82
C VAL A 425 3.53 12.57 13.67
N ILE A 426 4.06 12.15 12.51
CA ILE A 426 5.49 12.17 12.23
C ILE A 426 6.03 13.60 12.30
N ASP A 427 5.34 14.57 11.71
CA ASP A 427 5.77 15.97 11.73
C ASP A 427 5.86 16.53 13.14
N LEU A 428 4.85 16.24 13.97
CA LEU A 428 4.84 16.63 15.38
C LEU A 428 5.96 15.92 16.18
N ALA A 429 6.15 14.62 15.93
CA ALA A 429 7.17 13.83 16.62
C ALA A 429 8.60 14.29 16.26
N VAL A 430 8.85 14.54 14.95
CA VAL A 430 10.13 15.08 14.50
C VAL A 430 10.36 16.49 15.06
N ALA A 431 9.35 17.36 15.05
CA ALA A 431 9.45 18.69 15.62
C ALA A 431 9.79 18.65 17.13
N ALA A 432 9.16 17.73 17.89
CA ALA A 432 9.47 17.53 19.31
C ALA A 432 10.90 17.00 19.53
N ALA A 433 11.34 16.05 18.69
CA ALA A 433 12.66 15.41 18.79
C ALA A 433 13.83 16.31 18.35
N THR A 434 13.55 17.35 17.57
CA THR A 434 14.55 18.26 16.99
C THR A 434 14.47 19.67 17.59
N ALA A 435 13.63 19.87 18.59
CA ALA A 435 13.56 21.12 19.32
C ALA A 435 14.89 21.43 20.00
N PRO A 436 15.31 22.72 20.02
CA PRO A 436 16.59 23.14 20.62
C PRO A 436 16.64 22.97 22.14
#